data_97f6b912ebe60ea866a8f0c314c0e2e1
#
_entry.id   97f6b912ebe60ea866a8f0c314c0e2e1
#
_cell.length_a   1.000
_cell.length_b   1.000
_cell.length_c   1.000
_cell.angle_alpha   90.00
_cell.angle_beta   90.00
_cell.angle_gamma   90.00
#
_symmetry.space_group_name_H-M   'P 1'
#
loop_
_entity.id
_entity.type
_entity.pdbx_description
1 polymer ?
#
loop_
_entity_poly.entity_id
_entity_poly.type
_entity_poly.pdbx_seq_one_letter_code
_entity_poly.pdbx_strand_id
1 'polypeptide(L)'
;MLYTVRSAGKKYAYDSASGAVIQLNALQFKMLGAIVPPLTAVCPTSLRYELAKFDSMDVEEAYGQIYELATSGLIYNEDDGKIRIATEGENACTDTALAGELIALAFANAPAEVSFEVVGSALTDELKAIALGEAVKLGKKII
;
A
#
# COMPACT_ATOMS: atom_id res chain seq x y z
N MET A 1 4.14 -0.40 -6.46
CA MET A 1 4.41 0.91 -5.82
C MET A 1 3.68 0.99 -4.49
N LEU A 2 4.34 1.52 -3.47
CA LEU A 2 3.76 1.69 -2.14
C LEU A 2 3.13 3.08 -2.00
N TYR A 3 1.89 3.10 -1.54
CA TYR A 3 1.15 4.33 -1.22
C TYR A 3 0.79 4.36 0.25
N THR A 4 0.82 5.56 0.84
CA THR A 4 0.27 5.79 2.16
C THR A 4 -0.89 6.75 2.05
N VAL A 5 -2.04 6.40 2.65
CA VAL A 5 -3.27 7.17 2.52
C VAL A 5 -3.97 7.34 3.86
N ARG A 6 -4.77 8.41 3.95
CA ARG A 6 -5.72 8.62 5.04
C ARG A 6 -7.13 8.52 4.47
N SER A 7 -7.96 7.72 5.12
CA SER A 7 -9.36 7.56 4.72
C SER A 7 -10.22 7.30 5.93
N ALA A 8 -11.33 8.04 6.06
CA ALA A 8 -12.29 7.91 7.15
C ALA A 8 -11.65 7.95 8.56
N GLY A 9 -10.64 8.82 8.75
CA GLY A 9 -9.93 8.97 10.03
C GLY A 9 -8.92 7.89 10.33
N LYS A 10 -8.69 6.98 9.40
CA LYS A 10 -7.71 5.88 9.52
C LYS A 10 -6.57 6.07 8.53
N LYS A 11 -5.45 5.39 8.80
CA LYS A 11 -4.23 5.45 7.99
C LYS A 11 -3.92 4.07 7.43
N TYR A 12 -3.51 4.02 6.16
CA TYR A 12 -3.25 2.76 5.46
C TYR A 12 -2.00 2.84 4.62
N ALA A 13 -1.35 1.68 4.45
CA ALA A 13 -0.37 1.45 3.39
C ALA A 13 -1.01 0.52 2.35
N TYR A 14 -0.78 0.82 1.09
CA TYR A 14 -1.22 0.00 -0.04
C TYR A 14 -0.06 -0.22 -1.00
N ASP A 15 0.28 -1.48 -1.25
CA ASP A 15 1.26 -1.85 -2.26
C ASP A 15 0.53 -2.40 -3.48
N SER A 16 0.57 -1.67 -4.59
CA SER A 16 -0.18 -2.05 -5.79
C SER A 16 0.37 -3.30 -6.49
N ALA A 17 1.63 -3.64 -6.26
CA ALA A 17 2.23 -4.84 -6.85
C ALA A 17 1.81 -6.11 -6.12
N SER A 18 1.75 -6.11 -4.79
CA SER A 18 1.27 -7.25 -4.00
C SER A 18 -0.24 -7.25 -3.80
N GLY A 19 -0.85 -6.08 -3.82
CA GLY A 19 -2.26 -5.87 -3.48
C GLY A 19 -2.52 -5.71 -1.98
N ALA A 20 -1.51 -5.78 -1.13
CA ALA A 20 -1.68 -5.69 0.31
C ALA A 20 -2.18 -4.32 0.75
N VAL A 21 -3.16 -4.31 1.65
CA VAL A 21 -3.72 -3.11 2.28
C VAL A 21 -3.58 -3.29 3.79
N ILE A 22 -2.82 -2.41 4.42
CA ILE A 22 -2.42 -2.55 5.82
C ILE A 22 -2.82 -1.29 6.58
N GLN A 23 -3.60 -1.45 7.64
CA GLN A 23 -3.93 -0.34 8.51
C GLN A 23 -2.71 -0.01 9.39
N LEU A 24 -2.39 1.27 9.49
CA LEU A 24 -1.22 1.78 10.19
C LEU A 24 -1.62 2.59 11.42
N ASN A 25 -0.77 2.58 12.45
CA ASN A 25 -0.84 3.57 13.50
C ASN A 25 -0.12 4.87 13.06
N ALA A 26 -0.20 5.91 13.90
CA ALA A 26 0.40 7.21 13.58
C ALA A 26 1.92 7.14 13.39
N LEU A 27 2.60 6.35 14.21
CA LEU A 27 4.06 6.18 14.13
C LEU A 27 4.47 5.45 12.85
N GLN A 28 3.81 4.34 12.52
CA GLN A 28 4.07 3.59 11.29
C GLN A 28 3.82 4.45 10.04
N PHE A 29 2.74 5.21 10.02
CA PHE A 29 2.42 6.12 8.92
C PHE A 29 3.52 7.16 8.72
N LYS A 30 3.97 7.77 9.79
CA LYS A 30 5.05 8.77 9.74
C LYS A 30 6.37 8.12 9.34
N MET A 31 6.66 6.94 9.86
CA MET A 31 7.88 6.19 9.54
C MET A 31 7.95 5.84 8.06
N LEU A 32 6.85 5.37 7.46
CA LEU A 32 6.81 5.05 6.03
C LEU A 32 7.05 6.27 5.14
N GLY A 33 6.69 7.46 5.59
CA GLY A 33 7.02 8.71 4.90
C GLY A 33 8.49 9.11 4.97
N ALA A 34 9.25 8.55 5.91
CA ALA A 34 10.66 8.88 6.14
C ALA A 34 11.64 7.79 5.69
N ILE A 35 11.19 6.55 5.58
CA ILE A 35 12.02 5.42 5.16
C ILE A 35 12.41 5.54 3.68
N VAL A 36 13.68 5.24 3.41
CA VAL A 36 14.22 5.12 2.04
C VAL A 36 14.63 3.66 1.81
N PRO A 37 13.95 2.92 0.90
CA PRO A 37 14.36 1.55 0.56
C PRO A 37 15.72 1.51 -0.14
N PRO A 38 16.48 0.40 -0.05
CA PRO A 38 16.14 -0.85 0.63
C PRO A 38 16.31 -0.77 2.13
N LEU A 39 15.49 -1.53 2.88
CA LEU A 39 15.54 -1.58 4.33
C LEU A 39 16.67 -2.49 4.82
N THR A 40 17.33 -2.07 5.90
CA THR A 40 18.28 -2.91 6.63
C THR A 40 17.60 -3.49 7.87
N ALA A 41 18.15 -4.58 8.41
CA ALA A 41 17.59 -5.23 9.60
C ALA A 41 17.64 -4.32 10.85
N VAL A 42 18.54 -3.37 10.87
CA VAL A 42 18.71 -2.42 11.98
C VAL A 42 18.14 -1.07 11.58
N CYS A 43 17.34 -0.48 12.46
CA CYS A 43 16.78 0.85 12.25
C CYS A 43 17.88 1.89 12.05
N PRO A 44 17.88 2.65 10.93
CA PRO A 44 18.90 3.67 10.70
C PRO A 44 18.87 4.77 11.73
N THR A 45 20.03 5.29 12.10
CA THR A 45 20.17 6.40 13.06
C THR A 45 19.43 7.65 12.58
N SER A 46 19.49 7.97 11.30
CA SER A 46 18.77 9.11 10.72
C SER A 46 17.26 9.03 10.93
N LEU A 47 16.70 7.85 10.80
CA LEU A 47 15.27 7.62 11.03
C LEU A 47 14.91 7.81 12.51
N ARG A 48 15.76 7.36 13.42
CA ARG A 48 15.58 7.58 14.87
C ARG A 48 15.56 9.05 15.21
N TYR A 49 16.40 9.86 14.58
CA TYR A 49 16.42 11.32 14.77
C TYR A 49 15.11 11.96 14.29
N GLU A 50 14.64 11.59 13.12
CA GLU A 50 13.37 12.11 12.58
C GLU A 50 12.18 11.76 13.46
N LEU A 51 12.23 10.61 14.13
CA LEU A 51 11.16 10.09 14.98
C LEU A 51 11.45 10.28 16.48
N ALA A 52 12.31 11.24 16.83
CA ALA A 52 12.73 11.47 18.21
C ALA A 52 11.59 11.90 19.17
N LYS A 53 10.45 12.33 18.64
CA LYS A 53 9.24 12.64 19.43
C LYS A 53 8.56 11.42 20.02
N PHE A 54 8.81 10.25 19.42
CA PHE A 54 8.24 8.98 19.84
C PHE A 54 9.21 8.26 20.78
N ASP A 55 8.67 7.39 21.62
CA ASP A 55 9.48 6.51 22.46
C ASP A 55 10.39 5.64 21.60
N SER A 56 11.67 5.51 21.99
CA SER A 56 12.64 4.76 21.20
C SER A 56 12.30 3.27 21.04
N MET A 57 11.66 2.67 22.05
CA MET A 57 11.21 1.28 21.97
C MET A 57 10.07 1.12 20.97
N ASP A 58 9.14 2.08 20.93
CA ASP A 58 8.05 2.10 19.97
C ASP A 58 8.59 2.25 18.54
N VAL A 59 9.60 3.09 18.34
CA VAL A 59 10.27 3.27 17.03
C VAL A 59 10.91 1.96 16.58
N GLU A 60 11.62 1.28 17.45
CA GLU A 60 12.25 -0.02 17.15
C GLU A 60 11.21 -1.09 16.79
N GLU A 61 10.13 -1.16 17.55
CA GLU A 61 9.05 -2.11 17.29
C GLU A 61 8.37 -1.82 15.95
N ALA A 62 8.03 -0.56 15.68
CA ALA A 62 7.41 -0.16 14.42
C ALA A 62 8.33 -0.45 13.22
N TYR A 63 9.62 -0.18 13.35
CA TYR A 63 10.58 -0.49 12.30
C TYR A 63 10.67 -1.99 12.03
N GLY A 64 10.71 -2.80 13.08
CA GLY A 64 10.71 -4.27 12.96
C GLY A 64 9.48 -4.79 12.23
N GLN A 65 8.30 -4.23 12.52
CA GLN A 65 7.06 -4.60 11.85
C GLN A 65 7.10 -4.23 10.36
N ILE A 66 7.57 -3.04 10.02
CA ILE A 66 7.72 -2.60 8.62
C ILE A 66 8.76 -3.46 7.89
N TYR A 67 9.87 -3.75 8.53
CA TYR A 67 10.90 -4.62 7.97
C TYR A 67 10.36 -6.02 7.66
N GLU A 68 9.57 -6.59 8.58
CA GLU A 68 8.93 -7.88 8.37
C GLU A 68 7.95 -7.86 7.18
N LEU A 69 7.13 -6.80 7.06
CA LEU A 69 6.24 -6.63 5.91
C LEU A 69 7.02 -6.57 4.60
N ALA A 70 8.13 -5.86 4.58
CA ALA A 70 8.98 -5.74 3.39
C ALA A 70 9.63 -7.07 3.01
N THR A 71 10.20 -7.80 3.99
CA THR A 71 10.85 -9.08 3.73
C THR A 71 9.88 -10.19 3.39
N SER A 72 8.61 -10.07 3.81
CA SER A 72 7.52 -10.99 3.45
C SER A 72 6.95 -10.75 2.06
N GLY A 73 7.41 -9.72 1.34
CA GLY A 73 6.91 -9.40 0.01
C GLY A 73 5.58 -8.66 -0.01
N LEU A 74 5.16 -8.07 1.12
CA LEU A 74 3.88 -7.34 1.20
C LEU A 74 4.01 -5.88 0.80
N ILE A 75 5.16 -5.26 1.05
CA ILE A 75 5.43 -3.85 0.69
C ILE A 75 6.80 -3.71 0.02
N TYR A 76 7.01 -2.57 -0.62
CA TYR A 76 8.25 -2.24 -1.35
C TYR A 76 8.59 -3.22 -2.48
N ASN A 77 7.57 -3.76 -3.14
CA ASN A 77 7.77 -4.61 -4.30
C ASN A 77 8.06 -3.77 -5.55
N GLU A 78 8.80 -4.35 -6.49
CA GLU A 78 9.00 -3.74 -7.80
C GLU A 78 7.67 -3.71 -8.57
N ASP A 79 7.49 -2.65 -9.35
CA ASP A 79 6.33 -2.50 -10.22
C ASP A 79 6.46 -3.44 -11.42
N ASP A 80 5.49 -4.30 -11.61
CA ASP A 80 5.45 -5.29 -12.70
C ASP A 80 4.40 -4.99 -13.78
N GLY A 81 3.87 -3.77 -13.79
CA GLY A 81 2.82 -3.36 -14.74
C GLY A 81 1.44 -3.88 -14.39
N LYS A 82 1.28 -4.45 -13.21
CA LYS A 82 0.00 -4.95 -12.72
C LYS A 82 -0.42 -4.20 -11.48
N ILE A 83 -1.71 -3.87 -11.41
CA ILE A 83 -2.31 -3.31 -10.20
C ILE A 83 -3.13 -4.44 -9.56
N ARG A 84 -2.78 -4.76 -8.32
CA ARG A 84 -3.49 -5.77 -7.53
C ARG A 84 -4.12 -5.12 -6.31
N ILE A 85 -5.20 -5.70 -5.85
CA ILE A 85 -5.80 -5.39 -4.56
C ILE A 85 -6.29 -6.67 -3.91
N ALA A 86 -5.87 -6.92 -2.68
CA ALA A 86 -6.28 -8.09 -1.92
C ALA A 86 -7.61 -7.83 -1.21
N THR A 87 -8.53 -8.75 -1.32
CA THR A 87 -9.87 -8.69 -0.70
C THR A 87 -10.11 -9.77 0.33
N GLU A 88 -9.18 -10.71 0.46
CA GLU A 88 -9.24 -11.81 1.43
C GLU A 88 -7.90 -11.96 2.13
N GLY A 89 -7.95 -12.42 3.38
CA GLY A 89 -6.77 -12.64 4.20
C GLY A 89 -6.51 -11.50 5.17
N GLU A 90 -5.36 -11.55 5.81
CA GLU A 90 -4.99 -10.66 6.92
C GLU A 90 -4.71 -9.21 6.46
N ASN A 91 -4.12 -9.06 5.28
CA ASN A 91 -3.74 -7.75 4.73
C ASN A 91 -4.61 -7.42 3.52
N ALA A 92 -5.92 -7.41 3.73
CA ALA A 92 -6.92 -7.25 2.68
C ALA A 92 -7.78 -6.01 2.90
N CYS A 93 -8.35 -5.51 1.81
CA CYS A 93 -9.33 -4.45 1.81
C CYS A 93 -10.73 -5.05 1.68
N THR A 94 -11.57 -4.85 2.68
CA THR A 94 -12.97 -5.31 2.68
C THR A 94 -13.97 -4.18 2.49
N ASP A 95 -13.50 -2.94 2.41
CA ASP A 95 -14.30 -1.73 2.24
C ASP A 95 -14.22 -1.27 0.78
N THR A 96 -15.34 -1.30 0.08
CA THR A 96 -15.43 -0.90 -1.33
C THR A 96 -15.05 0.57 -1.54
N ALA A 97 -15.41 1.46 -0.61
CA ALA A 97 -15.07 2.88 -0.72
C ALA A 97 -13.55 3.09 -0.62
N LEU A 98 -12.90 2.45 0.34
CA LEU A 98 -11.44 2.49 0.47
C LEU A 98 -10.77 1.88 -0.76
N ALA A 99 -11.23 0.72 -1.20
CA ALA A 99 -10.69 0.07 -2.39
C ALA A 99 -10.78 0.97 -3.62
N GLY A 100 -11.89 1.69 -3.80
CA GLY A 100 -12.06 2.65 -4.88
C GLY A 100 -11.02 3.78 -4.85
N GLU A 101 -10.75 4.32 -3.67
CA GLU A 101 -9.71 5.35 -3.49
C GLU A 101 -8.32 4.82 -3.86
N LEU A 102 -7.99 3.60 -3.42
CA LEU A 102 -6.69 2.99 -3.68
C LEU A 102 -6.51 2.64 -5.15
N ILE A 103 -7.54 2.10 -5.79
CA ILE A 103 -7.52 1.79 -7.22
C ILE A 103 -7.33 3.06 -8.04
N ALA A 104 -8.06 4.14 -7.72
CA ALA A 104 -7.92 5.42 -8.40
C ALA A 104 -6.48 5.95 -8.29
N LEU A 105 -5.88 5.87 -7.12
CA LEU A 105 -4.51 6.32 -6.88
C LEU A 105 -3.50 5.50 -7.68
N ALA A 106 -3.65 4.18 -7.71
CA ALA A 106 -2.77 3.30 -8.48
C ALA A 106 -2.88 3.53 -9.98
N PHE A 107 -4.10 3.68 -10.52
CA PHE A 107 -4.32 3.96 -11.93
C PHE A 107 -3.79 5.33 -12.35
N ALA A 108 -3.88 6.34 -11.49
CA ALA A 108 -3.34 7.67 -11.78
C ALA A 108 -1.81 7.65 -12.01
N ASN A 109 -1.11 6.70 -11.40
CA ASN A 109 0.35 6.54 -11.51
C ASN A 109 0.78 5.40 -12.44
N ALA A 110 -0.16 4.71 -13.06
CA ALA A 110 0.12 3.56 -13.91
C ALA A 110 0.49 3.96 -15.34
N PRO A 111 1.18 3.09 -16.11
CA PRO A 111 1.40 3.31 -17.53
C PRO A 111 0.09 3.26 -18.32
N ALA A 112 0.15 3.62 -19.62
CA ALA A 112 -1.02 3.66 -20.49
C ALA A 112 -1.72 2.30 -20.65
N GLU A 113 -0.96 1.22 -20.60
CA GLU A 113 -1.47 -0.15 -20.60
C GLU A 113 -1.11 -0.80 -19.26
N VAL A 114 -2.10 -1.36 -18.59
CA VAL A 114 -1.94 -1.92 -17.25
C VAL A 114 -2.87 -3.12 -17.07
N SER A 115 -2.43 -4.12 -16.32
CA SER A 115 -3.29 -5.22 -15.87
C SER A 115 -3.90 -4.90 -14.51
N PHE A 116 -5.10 -5.41 -14.27
CA PHE A 116 -5.76 -5.30 -12.97
C PHE A 116 -6.17 -6.68 -12.47
N GLU A 117 -5.87 -6.97 -11.21
CA GLU A 117 -6.17 -8.27 -10.60
C GLU A 117 -6.68 -8.08 -9.17
N VAL A 118 -7.79 -8.74 -8.85
CA VAL A 118 -8.28 -8.86 -7.47
C VAL A 118 -7.71 -10.14 -6.88
N VAL A 119 -6.97 -10.02 -5.78
CA VAL A 119 -6.39 -11.16 -5.08
C VAL A 119 -7.39 -11.63 -4.03
N GLY A 120 -8.16 -12.67 -4.36
CA GLY A 120 -9.29 -13.16 -3.58
C GLY A 120 -10.56 -13.24 -4.38
N SER A 121 -11.63 -13.74 -3.79
CA SER A 121 -12.92 -13.89 -4.46
C SER A 121 -13.95 -12.83 -4.04
N ALA A 122 -13.73 -12.14 -2.92
CA ALA A 122 -14.64 -11.11 -2.43
C ALA A 122 -14.56 -9.84 -3.26
N LEU A 123 -15.69 -9.17 -3.49
CA LEU A 123 -15.79 -7.87 -4.15
C LEU A 123 -15.23 -7.82 -5.59
N THR A 124 -14.99 -8.96 -6.21
CA THR A 124 -14.29 -9.03 -7.50
C THR A 124 -15.00 -8.23 -8.59
N ASP A 125 -16.30 -8.40 -8.74
CA ASP A 125 -17.06 -7.72 -9.80
C ASP A 125 -17.15 -6.21 -9.55
N GLU A 126 -17.37 -5.78 -8.30
CA GLU A 126 -17.42 -4.38 -7.91
C GLU A 126 -16.08 -3.69 -8.16
N LEU A 127 -14.98 -4.33 -7.80
CA LEU A 127 -13.66 -3.73 -7.95
C LEU A 127 -13.20 -3.71 -9.40
N LYS A 128 -13.54 -4.71 -10.21
CA LYS A 128 -13.28 -4.68 -11.66
C LYS A 128 -14.06 -3.56 -12.34
N ALA A 129 -15.31 -3.32 -11.93
CA ALA A 129 -16.09 -2.20 -12.46
C ALA A 129 -15.47 -0.84 -12.11
N ILE A 130 -14.98 -0.68 -10.88
CA ILE A 130 -14.28 0.53 -10.44
C ILE A 130 -13.00 0.73 -11.25
N ALA A 131 -12.20 -0.32 -11.43
CA ALA A 131 -10.96 -0.27 -12.20
C ALA A 131 -11.22 0.14 -13.67
N LEU A 132 -12.22 -0.43 -14.27
CA LEU A 132 -12.60 -0.10 -15.65
C LEU A 132 -13.02 1.38 -15.75
N GLY A 133 -13.82 1.87 -14.81
CA GLY A 133 -14.23 3.28 -14.74
C GLY A 133 -13.03 4.23 -14.61
N GLU A 134 -12.06 3.91 -13.76
CA GLU A 134 -10.85 4.72 -13.61
C GLU A 134 -9.98 4.69 -14.87
N ALA A 135 -9.85 3.54 -15.51
CA ALA A 135 -9.10 3.41 -16.76
C ALA A 135 -9.71 4.29 -17.86
N VAL A 136 -11.02 4.24 -18.03
CA VAL A 136 -11.74 5.09 -19.00
C VAL A 136 -11.52 6.58 -18.68
N LYS A 137 -11.71 6.97 -17.43
CA LYS A 137 -11.54 8.35 -16.97
C LYS A 137 -10.14 8.90 -17.27
N LEU A 138 -9.11 8.08 -17.12
CA LEU A 138 -7.71 8.46 -17.30
C LEU A 138 -7.16 8.15 -18.71
N GLY A 139 -7.96 7.61 -19.60
CA GLY A 139 -7.54 7.23 -20.94
C GLY A 139 -6.54 6.06 -20.96
N LYS A 140 -6.62 5.17 -19.99
CA LYS A 140 -5.73 4.01 -19.87
C LYS A 140 -6.43 2.74 -20.33
N LYS A 141 -5.64 1.76 -20.77
CA LYS A 141 -6.15 0.49 -21.27
C LYS A 141 -5.82 -0.62 -20.28
N ILE A 142 -6.83 -1.37 -19.89
CA ILE A 142 -6.64 -2.61 -19.11
C ILE A 142 -6.43 -3.76 -20.10
N ILE A 143 -5.31 -4.41 -19.97
CA ILE A 143 -4.94 -5.54 -20.83
C ILE A 143 -5.15 -6.88 -20.12
#